data_e8268350b0908de71780ae886acf8b09
#
_entry.id   e8268350b0908de71780ae886acf8b09
#
_cell.length_a   1.000
_cell.length_b   1.000
_cell.length_c   1.000
_cell.angle_alpha   90.00
_cell.angle_beta   90.00
_cell.angle_gamma   90.00
#
_symmetry.space_group_name_H-M   'P 1'
#
loop_
_entity.id
_entity.type
_entity.pdbx_description
1 polymer ?
#
loop_
_entity_poly.entity_id
_entity_poly.type
_entity_poly.pdbx_seq_one_letter_code
_entity_poly.pdbx_strand_id
1 'polypeptide(L)'
;QIEDLVPWFKGKGDLLQIYTDTYIETGSGDFSIAAVRNSAEYTTYYPGIKRDDGSLRMNETQYEQTREGYFRVLLENGLNPTIFDGLGKVSQLIAGDVSVPEFRSRVTATREAFVDNPKAAEIKAYYEANFNISLGDNAVFAAALDPDVSVGILNNQIDIAELGAEAA
;
A
#
# COMPACT_ATOMS: atom_id res chain seq x y z
N GLN A 1 22.76 22.07 3.91
CA GLN A 1 21.45 22.39 3.28
C GLN A 1 20.33 21.83 4.14
N ILE A 2 19.10 22.39 4.05
CA ILE A 2 17.94 21.92 4.87
C ILE A 2 17.63 20.45 4.54
N GLU A 3 17.78 20.03 3.29
CA GLU A 3 17.60 18.65 2.84
C GLU A 3 18.55 17.65 3.51
N ASP A 4 19.70 18.10 4.00
CA ASP A 4 20.63 17.25 4.75
C ASP A 4 20.15 17.03 6.20
N LEU A 5 19.40 18.01 6.74
CA LEU A 5 18.80 17.94 8.08
C LEU A 5 17.43 17.26 8.07
N VAL A 6 16.71 17.35 6.96
CA VAL A 6 15.38 16.80 6.78
C VAL A 6 15.37 15.99 5.47
N PRO A 7 15.91 14.74 5.48
CA PRO A 7 16.15 13.96 4.26
C PRO A 7 14.90 13.70 3.41
N TRP A 8 13.72 13.65 4.03
CA TRP A 8 12.47 13.42 3.32
C TRP A 8 11.98 14.64 2.50
N PHE A 9 12.67 15.81 2.56
CA PHE A 9 12.44 16.92 1.64
C PHE A 9 13.14 16.74 0.28
N LYS A 10 14.08 15.80 0.20
CA LYS A 10 14.86 15.61 -1.02
C LYS A 10 13.97 15.39 -2.24
N GLY A 11 14.11 16.25 -3.24
CA GLY A 11 13.30 16.19 -4.47
C GLY A 11 11.85 16.70 -4.35
N LYS A 12 11.48 17.31 -3.22
CA LYS A 12 10.13 17.84 -2.93
C LYS A 12 10.23 19.35 -2.67
N GLY A 13 10.50 20.11 -3.74
CA GLY A 13 10.78 21.55 -3.67
C GLY A 13 9.63 22.39 -3.12
N ASP A 14 8.39 21.95 -3.33
CA ASP A 14 7.17 22.56 -2.79
C ASP A 14 7.10 22.43 -1.26
N LEU A 15 7.43 21.27 -0.69
CA LEU A 15 7.50 21.08 0.76
C LEU A 15 8.64 21.93 1.36
N LEU A 16 9.78 21.98 0.69
CA LEU A 16 10.91 22.82 1.09
C LEU A 16 10.54 24.30 1.08
N GLN A 17 9.76 24.74 0.11
CA GLN A 17 9.28 26.12 0.01
C GLN A 17 8.38 26.46 1.21
N ILE A 18 7.38 25.63 1.50
CA ILE A 18 6.49 25.82 2.66
C ILE A 18 7.28 25.91 3.96
N TYR A 19 8.26 25.01 4.14
CA TYR A 19 9.13 25.03 5.30
C TYR A 19 9.88 26.37 5.42
N THR A 20 10.51 26.80 4.32
CA THR A 20 11.35 28.00 4.29
C THR A 20 10.53 29.26 4.57
N ASP A 21 9.38 29.40 3.93
CA ASP A 21 8.49 30.55 4.11
C ASP A 21 8.01 30.66 5.56
N THR A 22 7.55 29.52 6.13
CA THR A 22 7.13 29.48 7.56
C THR A 22 8.28 29.76 8.50
N TYR A 23 9.50 29.28 8.20
CA TYR A 23 10.66 29.54 9.03
C TYR A 23 11.05 31.02 9.01
N ILE A 24 10.97 31.68 7.85
CA ILE A 24 11.24 33.11 7.73
C ILE A 24 10.24 33.93 8.57
N GLU A 25 8.97 33.50 8.57
CA GLU A 25 7.91 34.20 9.33
C GLU A 25 7.99 33.97 10.83
N THR A 26 8.30 32.75 11.26
CA THR A 26 8.16 32.33 12.67
C THR A 26 9.48 32.18 13.41
N GLY A 27 10.58 31.97 12.69
CA GLY A 27 11.88 31.60 13.24
C GLY A 27 11.94 30.22 13.88
N SER A 28 10.91 29.38 13.67
CA SER A 28 10.75 28.09 14.33
C SER A 28 10.69 26.92 13.37
N GLY A 29 11.65 25.98 13.51
CA GLY A 29 11.66 24.74 12.74
C GLY A 29 10.46 23.84 13.04
N ASP A 30 10.00 23.80 14.29
CA ASP A 30 8.85 22.97 14.68
C ASP A 30 7.55 23.47 14.03
N PHE A 31 7.34 24.81 14.03
CA PHE A 31 6.20 25.38 13.31
C PHE A 31 6.29 25.14 11.80
N SER A 32 7.48 25.20 11.22
CA SER A 32 7.71 24.95 9.80
C SER A 32 7.40 23.49 9.44
N ILE A 33 7.84 22.54 10.23
CA ILE A 33 7.50 21.11 10.04
C ILE A 33 5.98 20.88 10.18
N ALA A 34 5.36 21.49 11.17
CA ALA A 34 3.92 21.39 11.36
C ALA A 34 3.14 21.98 10.15
N ALA A 35 3.57 23.13 9.62
CA ALA A 35 2.98 23.73 8.45
C ALA A 35 3.10 22.81 7.21
N VAL A 36 4.29 22.25 6.97
CA VAL A 36 4.48 21.26 5.90
C VAL A 36 3.54 20.07 6.07
N ARG A 37 3.50 19.46 7.24
CA ARG A 37 2.65 18.29 7.50
C ARG A 37 1.16 18.58 7.36
N ASN A 38 0.73 19.84 7.50
CA ASN A 38 -0.65 20.26 7.33
C ASN A 38 -0.99 20.75 5.93
N SER A 39 -0.05 20.75 5.00
CA SER A 39 -0.27 21.17 3.63
C SER A 39 -0.92 20.07 2.78
N ALA A 40 -1.55 20.48 1.68
CA ALA A 40 -2.10 19.58 0.67
C ALA A 40 -0.99 18.84 -0.08
N GLU A 41 0.12 19.51 -0.32
CA GLU A 41 1.32 18.97 -0.98
C GLU A 41 1.86 17.78 -0.20
N TYR A 42 1.94 17.88 1.14
CA TYR A 42 2.36 16.77 2.00
C TYR A 42 1.47 15.54 1.83
N THR A 43 0.15 15.73 1.77
CA THR A 43 -0.79 14.62 1.59
C THR A 43 -0.63 13.95 0.22
N THR A 44 -0.17 14.70 -0.79
CA THR A 44 0.13 14.15 -2.12
C THR A 44 1.36 13.24 -2.11
N TYR A 45 2.40 13.59 -1.36
CA TYR A 45 3.61 12.76 -1.23
C TYR A 45 3.45 11.58 -0.29
N TYR A 46 2.63 11.75 0.77
CA TYR A 46 2.48 10.79 1.85
C TYR A 46 1.00 10.40 2.11
N PRO A 47 0.28 9.91 1.06
CA PRO A 47 -1.12 9.55 1.22
C PRO A 47 -1.28 8.36 2.19
N GLY A 48 -2.22 8.47 3.13
CA GLY A 48 -2.48 7.44 4.14
C GLY A 48 -1.54 7.46 5.36
N ILE A 49 -0.53 8.36 5.41
CA ILE A 49 0.39 8.45 6.55
C ILE A 49 -0.28 8.97 7.82
N LYS A 50 -1.35 9.77 7.70
CA LYS A 50 -2.08 10.31 8.84
C LYS A 50 -3.24 9.39 9.24
N ARG A 51 -3.46 9.29 10.55
CA ARG A 51 -4.70 8.75 11.14
C ARG A 51 -5.79 9.81 11.16
N ASP A 52 -7.01 9.40 11.46
CA ASP A 52 -8.18 10.29 11.53
C ASP A 52 -8.02 11.35 12.63
N ASP A 53 -7.26 11.07 13.68
CA ASP A 53 -6.92 12.01 14.75
C ASP A 53 -5.79 12.99 14.39
N GLY A 54 -5.25 12.90 13.17
CA GLY A 54 -4.16 13.72 12.65
C GLY A 54 -2.76 13.26 13.07
N SER A 55 -2.62 12.23 13.91
CA SER A 55 -1.32 11.65 14.25
C SER A 55 -0.72 10.90 13.05
N LEU A 56 0.61 10.79 13.03
CA LEU A 56 1.30 10.01 12.00
C LEU A 56 1.30 8.52 12.40
N ARG A 57 1.06 7.64 11.42
CA ARG A 57 1.22 6.18 11.56
C ARG A 57 2.68 5.78 11.70
N MET A 58 3.53 6.48 10.98
CA MET A 58 4.98 6.31 10.96
C MET A 58 5.64 7.64 10.57
N ASN A 59 6.95 7.76 10.73
CA ASN A 59 7.65 8.93 10.19
C ASN A 59 7.83 8.82 8.66
N GLU A 60 8.20 9.91 8.03
CA GLU A 60 8.30 10.03 6.56
C GLU A 60 9.34 9.06 5.97
N THR A 61 10.48 8.88 6.65
CA THR A 61 11.51 7.92 6.22
C THR A 61 11.00 6.49 6.27
N GLN A 62 10.28 6.13 7.34
CA GLN A 62 9.64 4.81 7.45
C GLN A 62 8.57 4.62 6.38
N TYR A 63 7.81 5.66 6.05
CA TYR A 63 6.83 5.62 4.97
C TYR A 63 7.50 5.27 3.63
N GLU A 64 8.57 5.97 3.28
CA GLU A 64 9.31 5.71 2.03
C GLU A 64 9.89 4.29 1.99
N GLN A 65 10.46 3.82 3.10
CA GLN A 65 10.96 2.45 3.22
C GLN A 65 9.84 1.40 3.09
N THR A 66 8.69 1.64 3.69
CA THR A 66 7.52 0.74 3.61
C THR A 66 6.99 0.68 2.19
N ARG A 67 6.82 1.84 1.54
CA ARG A 67 6.40 1.95 0.14
C ARG A 67 7.37 1.22 -0.79
N GLU A 68 8.67 1.43 -0.62
CA GLU A 68 9.70 0.70 -1.38
C GLU A 68 9.64 -0.81 -1.13
N GLY A 69 9.37 -1.22 0.10
CA GLY A 69 9.16 -2.62 0.46
C GLY A 69 7.98 -3.25 -0.30
N TYR A 70 6.84 -2.56 -0.40
CA TYR A 70 5.72 -3.02 -1.21
C TYR A 70 6.07 -3.10 -2.69
N PHE A 71 6.76 -2.10 -3.23
CA PHE A 71 7.19 -2.09 -4.62
C PHE A 71 8.08 -3.29 -4.94
N ARG A 72 8.99 -3.63 -4.03
CA ARG A 72 9.86 -4.80 -4.18
C ARG A 72 9.07 -6.09 -4.20
N VAL A 73 8.09 -6.26 -3.30
CA VAL A 73 7.19 -7.43 -3.31
C VAL A 73 6.44 -7.54 -4.62
N LEU A 74 5.91 -6.43 -5.15
CA LEU A 74 5.21 -6.43 -6.43
C LEU A 74 6.14 -6.84 -7.58
N LEU A 75 7.33 -6.25 -7.68
CA LEU A 75 8.32 -6.56 -8.71
C LEU A 75 8.78 -8.02 -8.67
N GLU A 76 9.04 -8.57 -7.49
CA GLU A 76 9.41 -9.97 -7.29
C GLU A 76 8.33 -10.94 -7.79
N ASN A 77 7.09 -10.50 -7.83
CA ASN A 77 5.93 -11.27 -8.33
C ASN A 77 5.51 -10.90 -9.76
N GLY A 78 6.31 -10.11 -10.49
CA GLY A 78 6.05 -9.73 -11.87
C GLY A 78 4.95 -8.68 -12.04
N LEU A 79 4.59 -7.99 -10.95
CA LEU A 79 3.55 -6.96 -10.93
C LEU A 79 4.17 -5.57 -11.09
N ASN A 80 3.47 -4.66 -11.78
CA ASN A 80 3.94 -3.30 -11.98
C ASN A 80 3.56 -2.38 -10.81
N PRO A 81 4.51 -1.92 -9.98
CA PRO A 81 4.21 -1.09 -8.82
C PRO A 81 3.52 0.23 -9.17
N THR A 82 3.84 0.82 -10.32
CA THR A 82 3.27 2.09 -10.77
C THR A 82 1.76 2.00 -10.99
N ILE A 83 1.27 0.85 -11.49
CA ILE A 83 -0.16 0.63 -11.66
C ILE A 83 -0.86 0.57 -10.31
N PHE A 84 -0.32 -0.18 -9.37
CA PHE A 84 -0.89 -0.32 -8.01
C PHE A 84 -0.87 1.00 -7.25
N ASP A 85 0.21 1.76 -7.36
CA ASP A 85 0.33 3.08 -6.75
C ASP A 85 -0.67 4.08 -7.37
N GLY A 86 -0.80 4.10 -8.69
CA GLY A 86 -1.76 4.92 -9.42
C GLY A 86 -3.23 4.61 -9.10
N LEU A 87 -3.54 3.38 -8.67
CA LEU A 87 -4.85 2.98 -8.18
C LEU A 87 -5.07 3.29 -6.68
N GLY A 88 -4.11 3.93 -6.03
CA GLY A 88 -4.17 4.24 -4.59
C GLY A 88 -4.04 3.03 -3.67
N LYS A 89 -3.69 1.83 -4.20
CA LYS A 89 -3.62 0.61 -3.40
C LYS A 89 -2.49 0.65 -2.37
N VAL A 90 -1.34 1.23 -2.72
CA VAL A 90 -0.20 1.38 -1.80
C VAL A 90 -0.57 2.27 -0.61
N SER A 91 -1.26 3.38 -0.85
CA SER A 91 -1.74 4.26 0.22
C SER A 91 -2.80 3.60 1.11
N GLN A 92 -3.67 2.77 0.53
CA GLN A 92 -4.65 1.97 1.29
C GLN A 92 -3.97 0.93 2.20
N LEU A 93 -2.92 0.25 1.73
CA LEU A 93 -2.12 -0.67 2.56
C LEU A 93 -1.47 0.05 3.74
N ILE A 94 -0.93 1.24 3.52
CA ILE A 94 -0.34 2.06 4.58
C ILE A 94 -1.44 2.53 5.55
N ALA A 95 -2.58 3.00 5.06
CA ALA A 95 -3.71 3.41 5.87
C ALA A 95 -4.30 2.26 6.70
N GLY A 96 -4.24 1.02 6.19
CA GLY A 96 -4.65 -0.20 6.89
C GLY A 96 -3.57 -0.78 7.82
N ASP A 97 -2.45 -0.08 8.05
CA ASP A 97 -1.33 -0.54 8.88
C ASP A 97 -0.78 -1.94 8.46
N VAL A 98 -0.92 -2.32 7.17
CA VAL A 98 -0.43 -3.60 6.64
C VAL A 98 1.10 -3.58 6.60
N SER A 99 1.74 -4.56 7.21
CA SER A 99 3.21 -4.66 7.18
C SER A 99 3.71 -5.22 5.83
N VAL A 100 4.97 -4.91 5.46
CA VAL A 100 5.58 -5.49 4.24
C VAL A 100 5.63 -7.02 4.26
N PRO A 101 5.98 -7.69 5.39
CA PRO A 101 5.89 -9.15 5.48
C PRO A 101 4.46 -9.69 5.31
N GLU A 102 3.46 -9.03 5.88
CA GLU A 102 2.06 -9.40 5.71
C GLU A 102 1.62 -9.25 4.26
N PHE A 103 1.95 -8.13 3.63
CA PHE A 103 1.68 -7.91 2.21
C PHE A 103 2.32 -8.98 1.33
N ARG A 104 3.57 -9.36 1.62
CA ARG A 104 4.26 -10.46 0.93
C ARG A 104 3.49 -11.77 1.07
N SER A 105 3.02 -12.10 2.27
CA SER A 105 2.23 -13.32 2.51
C SER A 105 0.93 -13.33 1.71
N ARG A 106 0.24 -12.20 1.63
CA ARG A 106 -1.00 -12.05 0.82
C ARG A 106 -0.72 -12.27 -0.67
N VAL A 107 0.31 -11.63 -1.21
CA VAL A 107 0.70 -11.77 -2.62
C VAL A 107 1.11 -13.21 -2.94
N THR A 108 1.88 -13.85 -2.06
CA THR A 108 2.32 -15.24 -2.23
C THR A 108 1.12 -16.20 -2.24
N ALA A 109 0.25 -16.13 -1.23
CA ALA A 109 -0.94 -16.99 -1.15
C ALA A 109 -1.85 -16.82 -2.39
N THR A 110 -2.06 -15.58 -2.83
CA THR A 110 -2.86 -15.29 -4.03
C THR A 110 -2.22 -15.89 -5.27
N ARG A 111 -0.90 -15.76 -5.42
CA ARG A 111 -0.18 -16.32 -6.56
C ARG A 111 -0.24 -17.85 -6.57
N GLU A 112 0.04 -18.48 -5.43
CA GLU A 112 -0.01 -19.93 -5.29
C GLU A 112 -1.38 -20.48 -5.69
N ALA A 113 -2.47 -19.87 -5.22
CA ALA A 113 -3.83 -20.32 -5.52
C ALA A 113 -4.26 -20.07 -6.98
N PHE A 114 -4.03 -18.87 -7.49
CA PHE A 114 -4.66 -18.42 -8.73
C PHE A 114 -3.73 -18.38 -9.94
N VAL A 115 -2.44 -18.64 -9.77
CA VAL A 115 -1.45 -18.64 -10.85
C VAL A 115 -0.70 -19.97 -10.94
N ASP A 116 -0.12 -20.40 -9.82
CA ASP A 116 0.80 -21.54 -9.81
C ASP A 116 0.05 -22.88 -9.58
N ASN A 117 -1.20 -22.87 -9.12
CA ASN A 117 -2.00 -24.07 -8.91
C ASN A 117 -2.45 -24.68 -10.28
N PRO A 118 -2.29 -26.00 -10.51
CA PRO A 118 -2.76 -26.65 -11.73
C PRO A 118 -4.27 -26.45 -12.02
N LYS A 119 -5.09 -26.22 -10.98
CA LYS A 119 -6.52 -25.93 -11.07
C LYS A 119 -6.85 -24.43 -10.93
N ALA A 120 -5.87 -23.55 -11.12
CA ALA A 120 -6.05 -22.11 -10.88
C ALA A 120 -7.28 -21.51 -11.59
N ALA A 121 -7.58 -21.96 -12.83
CA ALA A 121 -8.73 -21.46 -13.57
C ALA A 121 -10.07 -21.87 -12.94
N GLU A 122 -10.17 -23.09 -12.42
CA GLU A 122 -11.37 -23.62 -11.76
C GLU A 122 -11.57 -22.95 -10.39
N ILE A 123 -10.50 -22.82 -9.60
CA ILE A 123 -10.49 -22.13 -8.32
C ILE A 123 -10.91 -20.67 -8.51
N LYS A 124 -10.37 -20.00 -9.51
CA LYS A 124 -10.72 -18.63 -9.87
C LYS A 124 -12.19 -18.48 -10.21
N ALA A 125 -12.73 -19.35 -11.07
CA ALA A 125 -14.14 -19.32 -11.45
C ALA A 125 -15.07 -19.56 -10.27
N TYR A 126 -14.73 -20.50 -9.39
CA TYR A 126 -15.49 -20.75 -8.16
C TYR A 126 -15.45 -19.57 -7.20
N TYR A 127 -14.27 -18.96 -7.03
CA TYR A 127 -14.07 -17.78 -6.19
C TYR A 127 -14.91 -16.59 -6.69
N GLU A 128 -14.86 -16.31 -7.99
CA GLU A 128 -15.66 -15.24 -8.62
C GLU A 128 -17.16 -15.44 -8.38
N ALA A 129 -17.65 -16.66 -8.59
CA ALA A 129 -19.07 -17.00 -8.46
C ALA A 129 -19.60 -16.90 -7.02
N ASN A 130 -18.79 -17.22 -6.01
CA ASN A 130 -19.24 -17.35 -4.63
C ASN A 130 -18.91 -16.15 -3.74
N PHE A 131 -17.90 -15.36 -4.09
CA PHE A 131 -17.47 -14.18 -3.31
C PHE A 131 -17.78 -12.85 -4.03
N ASN A 132 -18.49 -12.90 -5.17
CA ASN A 132 -18.89 -11.74 -5.97
C ASN A 132 -17.72 -10.79 -6.31
N ILE A 133 -16.54 -11.37 -6.55
CA ILE A 133 -15.31 -10.65 -6.89
C ILE A 133 -15.02 -10.94 -8.37
N SER A 134 -15.03 -9.90 -9.22
CA SER A 134 -14.63 -10.04 -10.62
C SER A 134 -13.11 -10.09 -10.71
N LEU A 135 -12.55 -11.26 -10.99
CA LEU A 135 -11.11 -11.50 -11.04
C LEU A 135 -10.56 -11.45 -12.47
N GLY A 136 -10.54 -10.27 -13.10
CA GLY A 136 -9.59 -10.04 -14.22
C GLY A 136 -8.15 -10.27 -13.74
N ASP A 137 -7.18 -10.56 -14.59
CA ASP A 137 -5.83 -10.98 -14.20
C ASP A 137 -5.11 -10.08 -13.18
N ASN A 138 -5.49 -8.80 -13.09
CA ASN A 138 -5.01 -7.87 -12.04
C ASN A 138 -5.92 -7.79 -10.80
N ALA A 139 -7.14 -8.31 -10.84
CA ALA A 139 -8.10 -8.17 -9.75
C ALA A 139 -7.91 -9.24 -8.65
N VAL A 140 -7.33 -10.38 -9.01
CA VAL A 140 -6.86 -11.39 -8.03
C VAL A 140 -5.88 -10.75 -7.05
N PHE A 141 -4.92 -10.02 -7.59
CA PHE A 141 -3.95 -9.30 -6.78
C PHE A 141 -4.55 -8.08 -6.08
N ALA A 142 -5.58 -7.46 -6.66
CA ALA A 142 -6.30 -6.36 -6.01
C ALA A 142 -7.10 -6.83 -4.78
N ALA A 143 -7.67 -8.05 -4.81
CA ALA A 143 -8.34 -8.66 -3.66
C ALA A 143 -7.33 -9.02 -2.55
N ALA A 144 -6.15 -9.56 -2.91
CA ALA A 144 -5.07 -9.83 -1.97
C ALA A 144 -4.47 -8.54 -1.36
N LEU A 145 -4.66 -7.41 -2.04
CA LEU A 145 -4.17 -6.10 -1.63
C LEU A 145 -5.17 -5.32 -0.76
N ASP A 146 -6.37 -5.85 -0.56
CA ASP A 146 -7.38 -5.19 0.27
C ASP A 146 -6.92 -5.21 1.75
N PRO A 147 -6.71 -4.04 2.38
CA PRO A 147 -6.29 -3.98 3.77
C PRO A 147 -7.34 -4.54 4.73
N ASP A 148 -8.62 -4.55 4.34
CA ASP A 148 -9.73 -5.07 5.15
C ASP A 148 -9.80 -6.61 5.14
N VAL A 149 -9.11 -7.25 4.19
CA VAL A 149 -9.02 -8.72 4.12
C VAL A 149 -7.75 -9.20 4.80
N SER A 150 -7.86 -9.80 5.98
CA SER A 150 -6.70 -10.42 6.64
C SER A 150 -6.20 -11.64 5.87
N VAL A 151 -4.91 -11.96 6.03
CA VAL A 151 -4.32 -13.19 5.43
C VAL A 151 -5.11 -14.44 5.81
N GLY A 152 -5.61 -14.52 7.05
CA GLY A 152 -6.43 -15.64 7.49
C GLY A 152 -7.76 -15.76 6.75
N ILE A 153 -8.44 -14.62 6.50
CA ILE A 153 -9.68 -14.59 5.71
C ILE A 153 -9.40 -14.98 4.27
N LEU A 154 -8.34 -14.43 3.67
CA LEU A 154 -7.93 -14.75 2.30
C LEU A 154 -7.64 -16.25 2.14
N ASN A 155 -6.85 -16.83 3.04
CA ASN A 155 -6.55 -18.27 3.02
C ASN A 155 -7.81 -19.13 3.15
N ASN A 156 -8.70 -18.80 4.09
CA ASN A 156 -9.97 -19.51 4.22
C ASN A 156 -10.83 -19.44 2.95
N GLN A 157 -10.87 -18.29 2.28
CA GLN A 157 -11.59 -18.13 1.00
C GLN A 157 -10.96 -18.97 -0.11
N ILE A 158 -9.63 -19.03 -0.16
CA ILE A 158 -8.88 -19.86 -1.11
C ILE A 158 -9.16 -21.34 -0.85
N ASP A 159 -9.07 -21.81 0.39
CA ASP A 159 -9.34 -23.19 0.77
C ASP A 159 -10.76 -23.63 0.39
N ILE A 160 -11.75 -22.75 0.64
CA ILE A 160 -13.15 -23.00 0.23
C ILE A 160 -13.28 -23.10 -1.30
N ALA A 161 -12.58 -22.25 -2.03
CA ALA A 161 -12.59 -22.25 -3.49
C ALA A 161 -11.93 -23.51 -4.06
N GLU A 162 -10.82 -23.97 -3.48
CA GLU A 162 -10.17 -25.24 -3.86
C GLU A 162 -11.09 -26.45 -3.63
N LEU A 163 -11.69 -26.56 -2.44
CA LEU A 163 -12.63 -27.63 -2.13
C LEU A 163 -13.88 -27.61 -3.04
N GLY A 164 -14.39 -26.42 -3.33
CA GLY A 164 -15.53 -26.25 -4.22
C GLY A 164 -15.22 -26.61 -5.68
N ALA A 165 -14.04 -26.27 -6.16
CA ALA A 165 -13.57 -26.64 -7.50
C ALA A 165 -13.30 -28.15 -7.62
N GLU A 166 -12.94 -28.84 -6.53
CA GLU A 166 -12.75 -30.30 -6.50
C GLU A 166 -14.07 -31.06 -6.51
N ALA A 167 -15.14 -30.44 -6.00
CA ALA A 167 -16.45 -31.04 -5.88
C ALA A 167 -17.36 -30.86 -7.12
N ALA A 168 -16.94 -29.99 -8.06
CA ALA A 168 -17.71 -29.64 -9.26
C ALA A 168 -17.29 -30.46 -10.48
#